data_f1ce8e27ad0004bb84c26781a4217e48
#
_entry.id   f1ce8e27ad0004bb84c26781a4217e48
#
_cell.length_a   1.000
_cell.length_b   1.000
_cell.length_c   1.000
_cell.angle_alpha   90.00
_cell.angle_beta   90.00
_cell.angle_gamma   90.00
#
_symmetry.space_group_name_H-M   'P 1'
#
loop_
_entity.id
_entity.type
_entity.pdbx_description
1 polymer ?
#
loop_
_entity_poly.entity_id
_entity_poly.type
_entity_poly.pdbx_seq_one_letter_code
_entity_poly.pdbx_strand_id
1 'polypeptide(L)'
;VLEQDAVIGASPFSEGVIMLQHQNRPQFPFVRGIEPWSQEEVVPLEKFLTIGDMEDFDDEAVFLGEGLAYSLKAGPGSTVEVFTPLMLEALKKDEVLLPREFKVVGLFRTGSPQVDGNTMITTLRVMQELYGLDDGVHGIVLKLRPGQDAYDYSVDLEREVLRPGLQAVSWI
;
A
#
# COMPACT_ATOMS: atom_id res chain seq x y z
N VAL A 1 -5.04 -27.94 14.95
CA VAL A 1 -4.70 -26.81 15.83
C VAL A 1 -3.58 -26.06 15.15
N LEU A 2 -3.91 -24.88 14.58
CA LEU A 2 -2.88 -24.01 14.03
C LEU A 2 -1.90 -23.64 15.16
N GLU A 3 -0.62 -23.88 14.92
CA GLU A 3 0.42 -23.43 15.83
C GLU A 3 0.40 -21.90 15.86
N GLN A 4 -0.13 -21.31 16.92
CA GLN A 4 -0.11 -19.84 17.13
C GLN A 4 1.33 -19.30 17.09
N ASP A 5 2.31 -20.15 17.35
CA ASP A 5 3.73 -19.83 17.30
C ASP A 5 4.31 -19.77 15.85
N ALA A 6 3.54 -20.13 14.82
CA ALA A 6 4.01 -20.09 13.44
C ALA A 6 4.11 -18.66 12.88
N VAL A 7 3.27 -17.76 13.35
CA VAL A 7 3.25 -16.33 12.91
C VAL A 7 4.21 -15.54 13.78
N ILE A 8 5.18 -14.89 13.13
CA ILE A 8 6.20 -14.06 13.80
C ILE A 8 6.07 -12.57 13.51
N GLY A 9 5.09 -12.19 12.67
CA GLY A 9 4.77 -10.80 12.38
C GLY A 9 3.45 -10.70 11.63
N ALA A 10 2.76 -9.59 11.80
CA ALA A 10 1.51 -9.28 11.11
C ALA A 10 1.42 -7.77 10.83
N SER A 11 0.99 -7.41 9.64
CA SER A 11 0.79 -6.00 9.25
C SER A 11 -0.50 -5.83 8.46
N PRO A 12 -1.39 -4.93 8.88
CA PRO A 12 -2.58 -4.58 8.12
C PRO A 12 -2.23 -3.76 6.88
N PHE A 13 -3.04 -3.88 5.84
CA PHE A 13 -2.92 -3.06 4.65
C PHE A 13 -4.28 -2.74 4.04
N SER A 14 -4.32 -1.67 3.29
CA SER A 14 -5.40 -1.36 2.35
C SER A 14 -4.80 -1.03 1.00
N GLU A 15 -5.52 -1.36 -0.08
CA GLU A 15 -5.06 -1.11 -1.43
C GLU A 15 -6.20 -0.71 -2.35
N GLY A 16 -5.87 -0.02 -3.42
CA GLY A 16 -6.84 0.41 -4.41
C GLY A 16 -6.16 1.04 -5.62
N VAL A 17 -6.96 1.57 -6.53
CA VAL A 17 -6.48 2.28 -7.71
C VAL A 17 -6.89 3.75 -7.59
N ILE A 18 -5.96 4.64 -7.82
CA ILE A 18 -6.18 6.09 -7.81
C ILE A 18 -5.77 6.70 -9.14
N MET A 19 -6.23 7.93 -9.39
CA MET A 19 -5.56 8.78 -10.36
C MET A 19 -4.54 9.64 -9.61
N LEU A 20 -3.28 9.52 -10.02
CA LEU A 20 -2.15 10.28 -9.49
C LEU A 20 -1.65 11.24 -10.56
N GLN A 21 -1.50 12.51 -10.22
CA GLN A 21 -1.12 13.53 -11.18
C GLN A 21 0.06 14.37 -10.66
N HIS A 22 0.99 14.67 -11.56
CA HIS A 22 2.04 15.67 -11.34
C HIS A 22 2.21 16.51 -12.61
N GLN A 23 2.11 17.85 -12.50
CA GLN A 23 2.25 18.77 -13.63
C GLN A 23 1.41 18.38 -14.86
N ASN A 24 0.13 18.12 -14.65
CA ASN A 24 -0.84 17.68 -15.68
C ASN A 24 -0.48 16.35 -16.37
N ARG A 25 0.26 15.47 -15.70
CA ARG A 25 0.58 14.11 -16.16
C ARG A 25 -0.14 13.10 -15.30
N PRO A 26 -1.29 12.61 -15.72
CA PRO A 26 -2.03 11.60 -14.97
C PRO A 26 -1.44 10.21 -15.18
N GLN A 27 -1.43 9.42 -14.11
CA GLN A 27 -1.18 7.99 -14.08
C GLN A 27 -2.25 7.33 -13.21
N PHE A 28 -2.42 6.01 -13.35
CA PHE A 28 -3.43 5.26 -12.62
C PHE A 28 -2.77 4.09 -11.85
N PRO A 29 -1.91 4.40 -10.87
CA PRO A 29 -1.23 3.38 -10.12
C PRO A 29 -2.13 2.67 -9.11
N PHE A 30 -1.67 1.50 -8.66
CA PHE A 30 -2.08 0.94 -7.39
C PHE A 30 -1.52 1.80 -6.25
N VAL A 31 -2.36 2.05 -5.27
CA VAL A 31 -1.92 2.65 -4.02
C VAL A 31 -2.06 1.61 -2.92
N ARG A 32 -1.04 1.51 -2.07
CA ARG A 32 -1.03 0.64 -0.92
C ARG A 32 -0.78 1.46 0.34
N GLY A 33 -1.73 1.38 1.27
CA GLY A 33 -1.61 1.95 2.59
C GLY A 33 -1.04 0.92 3.56
N ILE A 34 0.01 1.29 4.25
CA ILE A 34 0.71 0.45 5.22
C ILE A 34 0.79 1.14 6.58
N GLU A 35 0.93 0.35 7.63
CA GLU A 35 1.31 0.83 8.94
C GLU A 35 2.83 0.69 9.08
N PRO A 36 3.60 1.81 9.13
CA PRO A 36 5.04 1.78 8.90
C PRO A 36 5.79 0.79 9.77
N TRP A 37 5.55 0.81 11.09
CA TRP A 37 6.30 -0.01 12.03
C TRP A 37 5.96 -1.50 11.94
N SER A 38 4.70 -1.89 11.76
CA SER A 38 4.32 -3.30 11.60
C SER A 38 4.71 -3.84 10.22
N GLN A 39 4.73 -2.97 9.20
CA GLN A 39 5.22 -3.31 7.87
C GLN A 39 6.69 -3.70 7.89
N GLU A 40 7.52 -3.00 8.64
CA GLU A 40 8.95 -3.31 8.79
C GLU A 40 9.20 -4.69 9.44
N GLU A 41 8.32 -5.13 10.33
CA GLU A 41 8.40 -6.45 10.94
C GLU A 41 8.13 -7.59 9.94
N VAL A 42 7.24 -7.36 8.97
CA VAL A 42 6.81 -8.38 8.00
C VAL A 42 7.63 -8.33 6.73
N VAL A 43 7.61 -7.19 6.05
CA VAL A 43 8.36 -6.91 4.82
C VAL A 43 9.03 -5.55 4.99
N PRO A 44 10.30 -5.50 5.36
CA PRO A 44 10.99 -4.24 5.61
C PRO A 44 11.10 -3.41 4.32
N LEU A 45 10.29 -2.35 4.23
CA LEU A 45 10.24 -1.45 3.08
C LEU A 45 11.55 -0.70 2.91
N GLU A 46 12.21 -0.37 4.01
CA GLU A 46 13.49 0.32 4.03
C GLU A 46 14.55 -0.35 3.12
N LYS A 47 14.53 -1.68 3.04
CA LYS A 47 15.46 -2.43 2.17
C LYS A 47 15.26 -2.20 0.68
N PHE A 48 14.11 -1.72 0.29
CA PHE A 48 13.76 -1.45 -1.10
C PHE A 48 13.86 0.04 -1.45
N LEU A 49 14.02 0.92 -0.46
CA LEU A 49 14.21 2.35 -0.72
C LEU A 49 15.55 2.56 -1.44
N THR A 50 15.51 3.28 -2.55
CA THR A 50 16.70 3.71 -3.30
C THR A 50 17.03 5.16 -3.02
N ILE A 51 16.03 5.96 -2.66
CA ILE A 51 16.16 7.35 -2.24
C ILE A 51 15.10 7.61 -1.15
N GLY A 52 15.47 8.38 -0.14
CA GLY A 52 14.57 8.73 0.97
C GLY A 52 14.77 7.87 2.20
N ASP A 53 14.01 8.14 3.24
CA ASP A 53 14.10 7.52 4.54
C ASP A 53 12.70 7.25 5.10
N MET A 54 12.55 6.20 5.92
CA MET A 54 11.29 5.89 6.61
C MET A 54 10.94 6.92 7.69
N GLU A 55 11.90 7.68 8.20
CA GLU A 55 11.65 8.75 9.18
C GLU A 55 10.83 9.91 8.59
N ASP A 56 10.91 10.14 7.28
CA ASP A 56 10.14 11.18 6.57
C ASP A 56 8.75 10.71 6.13
N PHE A 57 8.38 9.45 6.43
CA PHE A 57 7.13 8.84 5.96
C PHE A 57 6.01 9.06 6.98
N ASP A 58 5.08 9.95 6.64
CA ASP A 58 3.90 10.31 7.42
C ASP A 58 2.63 10.37 6.56
N ASP A 59 1.55 10.94 7.08
CA ASP A 59 0.25 11.04 6.38
C ASP A 59 0.19 12.12 5.28
N GLU A 60 1.23 12.92 5.13
CA GLU A 60 1.37 13.91 4.05
C GLU A 60 2.41 13.46 3.02
N ALA A 61 3.02 12.31 3.23
CA ALA A 61 4.14 11.78 2.47
C ALA A 61 3.79 10.52 1.69
N VAL A 62 4.48 10.30 0.57
CA VAL A 62 4.36 9.08 -0.23
C VAL A 62 5.72 8.60 -0.73
N PHE A 63 5.83 7.28 -0.88
CA PHE A 63 6.87 6.66 -1.68
C PHE A 63 6.32 6.26 -3.05
N LEU A 64 7.12 6.46 -4.10
CA LEU A 64 6.79 6.02 -5.45
C LEU A 64 7.75 4.94 -5.91
N GLY A 65 7.24 3.95 -6.65
CA GLY A 65 8.10 3.06 -7.43
C GLY A 65 8.89 3.87 -8.46
N GLU A 66 10.15 3.55 -8.70
CA GLU A 66 11.03 4.34 -9.56
C GLU A 66 10.46 4.51 -10.99
N GLY A 67 9.84 3.47 -11.55
CA GLY A 67 9.23 3.55 -12.88
C GLY A 67 8.01 4.46 -12.92
N LEU A 68 7.19 4.49 -11.84
CA LEU A 68 6.06 5.40 -11.71
C LEU A 68 6.55 6.85 -11.58
N ALA A 69 7.54 7.10 -10.74
CA ALA A 69 8.17 8.40 -10.58
C ALA A 69 8.73 8.95 -11.91
N TYR A 70 9.39 8.07 -12.67
CA TYR A 70 9.89 8.42 -14.01
C TYR A 70 8.75 8.82 -14.96
N SER A 71 7.65 8.06 -14.99
CA SER A 71 6.49 8.33 -15.84
C SER A 71 5.79 9.64 -15.49
N LEU A 72 5.68 9.96 -14.20
CA LEU A 72 5.13 11.20 -13.67
C LEU A 72 6.09 12.39 -13.83
N LYS A 73 7.38 12.14 -14.04
CA LYS A 73 8.48 13.12 -13.88
C LYS A 73 8.46 13.77 -12.49
N ALA A 74 8.13 12.98 -11.48
CA ALA A 74 8.13 13.37 -10.07
C ALA A 74 9.27 12.66 -9.34
N GLY A 75 9.90 13.33 -8.41
CA GLY A 75 10.95 12.76 -7.56
C GLY A 75 10.84 13.30 -6.14
N PRO A 76 11.74 12.90 -5.24
CA PRO A 76 11.76 13.42 -3.87
C PRO A 76 11.71 14.94 -3.84
N GLY A 77 10.82 15.48 -3.01
CA GLY A 77 10.50 16.91 -2.93
C GLY A 77 9.41 17.40 -3.88
N SER A 78 8.98 16.61 -4.87
CA SER A 78 7.81 16.93 -5.70
C SER A 78 6.51 16.79 -4.91
N THR A 79 5.50 17.58 -5.28
CA THR A 79 4.12 17.40 -4.81
C THR A 79 3.32 16.68 -5.88
N VAL A 80 2.57 15.66 -5.50
CA VAL A 80 1.65 14.90 -6.37
C VAL A 80 0.22 15.04 -5.90
N GLU A 81 -0.72 15.05 -6.83
CA GLU A 81 -2.15 15.20 -6.57
C GLU A 81 -2.86 13.85 -6.73
N VAL A 82 -3.64 13.46 -5.73
CA VAL A 82 -4.40 12.21 -5.70
C VAL A 82 -5.88 12.49 -5.88
N PHE A 83 -6.50 11.75 -6.79
CA PHE A 83 -7.93 11.73 -7.04
C PHE A 83 -8.46 10.33 -6.84
N THR A 84 -9.43 10.17 -5.94
CA THR A 84 -10.05 8.87 -5.67
C THR A 84 -11.30 8.65 -6.52
N PRO A 85 -11.77 7.41 -6.67
CA PRO A 85 -13.07 7.14 -7.28
C PRO A 85 -14.23 7.89 -6.62
N LEU A 86 -14.20 8.06 -5.29
CA LEU A 86 -15.21 8.82 -4.54
C LEU A 86 -15.24 10.30 -4.95
N MET A 87 -14.08 10.89 -5.18
CA MET A 87 -13.98 12.27 -5.68
C MET A 87 -14.56 12.41 -7.09
N LEU A 88 -14.35 11.41 -7.96
CA LEU A 88 -14.91 11.40 -9.31
C LEU A 88 -16.44 11.26 -9.29
N GLU A 89 -17.00 10.55 -8.32
CA GLU A 89 -18.46 10.46 -8.15
C GLU A 89 -19.07 11.76 -7.61
N ALA A 90 -18.37 12.45 -6.72
CA ALA A 90 -18.82 13.74 -6.19
C ALA A 90 -18.80 14.85 -7.25
N LEU A 91 -17.85 14.82 -8.19
CA LEU A 91 -17.85 15.73 -9.35
C LEU A 91 -19.11 15.60 -10.23
N LYS A 92 -19.73 14.43 -10.28
CA LYS A 92 -21.02 14.23 -10.97
C LYS A 92 -22.19 14.92 -10.28
N LYS A 93 -22.04 15.34 -9.03
CA LYS A 93 -23.05 16.02 -8.22
C LYS A 93 -22.81 17.52 -8.08
N ASP A 94 -21.99 18.11 -8.96
CA ASP A 94 -21.57 19.53 -8.90
C ASP A 94 -20.84 19.92 -7.59
N GLU A 95 -20.30 18.96 -6.86
CA GLU A 95 -19.45 19.23 -5.71
C GLU A 95 -18.00 19.42 -6.16
N VAL A 96 -17.41 20.55 -5.80
CA VAL A 96 -15.98 20.82 -6.07
C VAL A 96 -15.17 20.13 -4.99
N LEU A 97 -14.57 18.99 -5.33
CA LEU A 97 -13.59 18.34 -4.47
C LEU A 97 -12.18 18.68 -4.97
N LEU A 98 -11.38 19.23 -4.06
CA LEU A 98 -9.96 19.45 -4.31
C LEU A 98 -9.21 18.12 -4.18
N PRO A 99 -8.23 17.86 -5.05
CA PRO A 99 -7.35 16.70 -4.89
C PRO A 99 -6.59 16.78 -3.57
N ARG A 100 -6.26 15.62 -3.01
CA ARG A 100 -5.36 15.59 -1.89
C ARG A 100 -3.92 15.62 -2.39
N GLU A 101 -3.12 16.52 -1.85
CA GLU A 101 -1.72 16.67 -2.21
C GLU A 101 -0.83 15.86 -1.26
N PHE A 102 0.21 15.25 -1.82
CA PHE A 102 1.21 14.52 -1.05
C PHE A 102 2.61 14.90 -1.52
N LYS A 103 3.53 14.94 -0.57
CA LYS A 103 4.95 15.11 -0.86
C LYS A 103 5.59 13.77 -1.17
N VAL A 104 6.31 13.68 -2.27
CA VAL A 104 7.16 12.53 -2.56
C VAL A 104 8.40 12.62 -1.69
N VAL A 105 8.57 11.71 -0.73
CA VAL A 105 9.71 11.70 0.21
C VAL A 105 10.75 10.65 -0.17
N GLY A 106 10.40 9.70 -1.03
CA GLY A 106 11.38 8.73 -1.49
C GLY A 106 10.89 7.87 -2.65
N LEU A 107 11.82 7.06 -3.16
CA LEU A 107 11.62 6.12 -4.24
C LEU A 107 12.03 4.72 -3.80
N PHE A 108 11.31 3.73 -4.31
CA PHE A 108 11.64 2.33 -4.04
C PHE A 108 11.79 1.51 -5.32
N ARG A 109 12.54 0.42 -5.22
CA ARG A 109 12.73 -0.57 -6.28
C ARG A 109 12.69 -1.98 -5.70
N THR A 110 11.71 -2.77 -6.15
CA THR A 110 11.58 -4.19 -5.76
C THR A 110 12.27 -5.14 -6.72
N GLY A 111 12.58 -4.68 -7.93
CA GLY A 111 13.06 -5.50 -9.04
C GLY A 111 11.94 -6.09 -9.90
N SER A 112 10.68 -5.85 -9.56
CA SER A 112 9.52 -6.17 -10.39
C SER A 112 9.09 -4.93 -11.18
N PRO A 113 9.28 -4.89 -12.51
CA PRO A 113 8.92 -3.72 -13.31
C PRO A 113 7.45 -3.32 -13.18
N GLN A 114 6.57 -4.30 -12.95
CA GLN A 114 5.15 -4.06 -12.76
C GLN A 114 4.86 -3.32 -11.45
N VAL A 115 5.51 -3.72 -10.37
CA VAL A 115 5.39 -3.06 -9.06
C VAL A 115 6.06 -1.69 -9.12
N ASP A 116 7.31 -1.65 -9.56
CA ASP A 116 8.12 -0.43 -9.60
C ASP A 116 7.55 0.63 -10.55
N GLY A 117 6.84 0.20 -11.60
CA GLY A 117 6.21 1.09 -12.59
C GLY A 117 4.81 1.56 -12.24
N ASN A 118 4.16 0.96 -11.24
CA ASN A 118 2.72 1.19 -11.05
C ASN A 118 2.27 1.21 -9.58
N THR A 119 3.16 1.48 -8.63
CA THR A 119 2.79 1.47 -7.21
C THR A 119 3.20 2.75 -6.49
N MET A 120 2.25 3.30 -5.73
CA MET A 120 2.44 4.33 -4.73
C MET A 120 2.20 3.72 -3.33
N ILE A 121 3.01 4.10 -2.36
CA ILE A 121 2.86 3.69 -0.96
C ILE A 121 2.55 4.93 -0.12
N THR A 122 1.52 4.82 0.73
CA THR A 122 1.13 5.82 1.72
C THR A 122 0.82 5.14 3.06
N THR A 123 0.45 5.89 4.08
CA THR A 123 0.06 5.30 5.35
C THR A 123 -1.31 4.62 5.27
N LEU A 124 -1.54 3.62 6.12
CA LEU A 124 -2.83 2.93 6.21
C LEU A 124 -3.95 3.91 6.56
N ARG A 125 -3.70 4.86 7.46
CA ARG A 125 -4.67 5.88 7.86
C ARG A 125 -5.11 6.73 6.68
N VAL A 126 -4.19 7.14 5.83
CA VAL A 126 -4.50 7.88 4.60
C VAL A 126 -5.39 7.06 3.67
N MET A 127 -5.09 5.78 3.49
CA MET A 127 -5.93 4.91 2.66
C MET A 127 -7.34 4.75 3.22
N GLN A 128 -7.48 4.61 4.54
CA GLN A 128 -8.79 4.55 5.19
C GLN A 128 -9.60 5.83 4.94
N GLU A 129 -8.97 7.00 5.04
CA GLU A 129 -9.61 8.28 4.73
C GLU A 129 -9.99 8.40 3.24
N LEU A 130 -9.08 8.07 2.33
CA LEU A 130 -9.28 8.19 0.87
C LEU A 130 -10.40 7.30 0.34
N TYR A 131 -10.63 6.15 0.98
CA TYR A 131 -11.62 5.15 0.55
C TYR A 131 -12.83 5.04 1.49
N GLY A 132 -12.88 5.84 2.57
CA GLY A 132 -13.99 5.83 3.51
C GLY A 132 -14.15 4.48 4.23
N LEU A 133 -13.03 3.86 4.62
CA LEU A 133 -13.02 2.53 5.23
C LEU A 133 -13.21 2.56 6.75
N ASP A 134 -13.32 3.74 7.35
CA ASP A 134 -13.24 3.93 8.80
C ASP A 134 -11.98 3.26 9.37
N ASP A 135 -12.12 2.28 10.28
CA ASP A 135 -11.02 1.47 10.81
C ASP A 135 -10.81 0.15 10.05
N GLY A 136 -11.48 -0.02 8.89
CA GLY A 136 -11.40 -1.22 8.08
C GLY A 136 -10.08 -1.36 7.33
N VAL A 137 -9.72 -2.61 7.01
CA VAL A 137 -8.56 -2.95 6.19
C VAL A 137 -8.94 -3.95 5.11
N HIS A 138 -8.21 -3.98 4.00
CA HIS A 138 -8.45 -4.96 2.95
C HIS A 138 -7.81 -6.30 3.25
N GLY A 139 -6.76 -6.33 4.07
CA GLY A 139 -6.11 -7.56 4.46
C GLY A 139 -5.03 -7.38 5.52
N ILE A 140 -4.48 -8.51 5.92
CA ILE A 140 -3.36 -8.59 6.84
C ILE A 140 -2.29 -9.48 6.21
N VAL A 141 -1.07 -8.96 6.10
CA VAL A 141 0.09 -9.76 5.71
C VAL A 141 0.64 -10.45 6.94
N LEU A 142 0.86 -11.75 6.84
CA LEU A 142 1.45 -12.54 7.91
C LEU A 142 2.85 -12.99 7.52
N LYS A 143 3.78 -12.87 8.45
CA LYS A 143 5.12 -13.43 8.32
C LYS A 143 5.20 -14.71 9.12
N LEU A 144 5.52 -15.80 8.44
CA LEU A 144 5.69 -17.11 9.06
C LEU A 144 7.13 -17.33 9.51
N ARG A 145 7.30 -18.15 10.53
CA ARG A 145 8.61 -18.62 10.98
C ARG A 145 9.33 -19.38 9.83
N PRO A 146 10.66 -19.23 9.70
CA PRO A 146 11.42 -20.00 8.72
C PRO A 146 11.17 -21.50 8.87
N GLY A 147 10.92 -22.18 7.73
CA GLY A 147 10.64 -23.60 7.69
C GLY A 147 9.15 -23.99 7.71
N GLN A 148 8.25 -23.03 7.90
CA GLN A 148 6.82 -23.23 7.70
C GLN A 148 6.48 -23.12 6.21
N ASP A 149 5.67 -24.08 5.71
CA ASP A 149 5.13 -23.99 4.36
C ASP A 149 3.95 -23.01 4.33
N ALA A 150 4.09 -21.95 3.53
CA ALA A 150 3.09 -20.88 3.49
C ALA A 150 1.79 -21.34 2.83
N TYR A 151 1.85 -22.28 1.88
CA TYR A 151 0.66 -22.84 1.23
C TYR A 151 -0.13 -23.71 2.20
N ASP A 152 0.52 -24.69 2.83
CA ASP A 152 -0.14 -25.56 3.80
C ASP A 152 -0.73 -24.74 4.95
N TYR A 153 0.00 -23.75 5.45
CA TYR A 153 -0.50 -22.86 6.50
C TYR A 153 -1.72 -22.06 6.04
N SER A 154 -1.75 -21.56 4.80
CA SER A 154 -2.90 -20.82 4.28
C SER A 154 -4.17 -21.68 4.18
N VAL A 155 -4.02 -22.94 3.75
CA VAL A 155 -5.14 -23.90 3.67
C VAL A 155 -5.71 -24.21 5.06
N ASP A 156 -4.83 -24.44 6.05
CA ASP A 156 -5.25 -24.72 7.42
C ASP A 156 -5.89 -23.48 8.07
N LEU A 157 -5.36 -22.29 7.80
CA LEU A 157 -5.92 -21.02 8.27
C LEU A 157 -7.35 -20.81 7.75
N GLU A 158 -7.59 -21.03 6.47
CA GLU A 158 -8.93 -20.93 5.88
C GLU A 158 -9.91 -21.95 6.50
N ARG A 159 -9.45 -23.17 6.73
CA ARG A 159 -10.32 -24.23 7.24
C ARG A 159 -10.69 -24.09 8.72
N GLU A 160 -9.73 -23.65 9.54
CA GLU A 160 -9.87 -23.72 11.00
C GLU A 160 -10.19 -22.39 11.67
N VAL A 161 -9.79 -21.26 11.06
CA VAL A 161 -9.81 -19.96 11.74
C VAL A 161 -10.63 -18.90 11.02
N LEU A 162 -10.57 -18.86 9.69
CA LEU A 162 -11.20 -17.77 8.94
C LEU A 162 -12.72 -17.88 8.92
N ARG A 163 -13.37 -16.73 9.08
CA ARG A 163 -14.81 -16.60 8.90
C ARG A 163 -15.18 -16.62 7.41
N PRO A 164 -16.41 -17.01 7.04
CA PRO A 164 -16.88 -16.91 5.66
C PRO A 164 -16.66 -15.50 5.08
N GLY A 165 -16.09 -15.46 3.87
CA GLY A 165 -15.78 -14.20 3.18
C GLY A 165 -14.33 -13.73 3.33
N LEU A 166 -13.53 -14.38 4.15
CA LEU A 166 -12.09 -14.18 4.21
C LEU A 166 -11.35 -15.29 3.46
N GLN A 167 -10.24 -14.94 2.84
CA GLN A 167 -9.36 -15.86 2.11
C GLN A 167 -7.94 -15.73 2.61
N ALA A 168 -7.19 -16.81 2.63
CA ALA A 168 -5.76 -16.81 2.87
C ALA A 168 -5.02 -17.15 1.57
N VAL A 169 -4.08 -16.31 1.18
CA VAL A 169 -3.29 -16.50 -0.04
C VAL A 169 -1.82 -16.57 0.33
N SER A 170 -1.16 -17.64 -0.10
CA SER A 170 0.29 -17.76 0.05
C SER A 170 1.02 -17.04 -1.08
N TRP A 171 2.16 -16.45 -0.74
CA TRP A 171 3.13 -15.95 -1.73
C TRP A 171 4.07 -17.10 -2.06
N ILE A 172 4.08 -17.50 -3.29
CA ILE A 172 5.01 -18.49 -3.84
C ILE A 172 5.93 -17.76 -4.82
#